data_ce7da1a8615b50fb5ddfa26191139720
#
_entry.id   ce7da1a8615b50fb5ddfa26191139720
#
_cell.length_a   1.000
_cell.length_b   1.000
_cell.length_c   1.000
_cell.angle_alpha   90.00
_cell.angle_beta   90.00
_cell.angle_gamma   90.00
#
_symmetry.space_group_name_H-M   'P 1'
#
loop_
_entity.id
_entity.type
_entity.pdbx_description
1 polymer ?
#
loop_
_entity_poly.entity_id
_entity_poly.type
_entity_poly.pdbx_seq_one_letter_code
_entity_poly.pdbx_strand_id
1 'polypeptide(L)'
;TEMKNLNSFKAIARAIEGERERQIELIEEGRAVVQETRRWDDNKESSHAMRSKEDAKDYRYFPDPDLPPIHISDAWIEELRESQPELREEKQLRYQSEYDLPAYDAGILTESRHLSMLFEKVAKLCGSPKKAANWFMGEVLRLTKDKALDVEKVSFTPEHLADLIQMVEKKEVSAQNAKKVFEKVFEEDIDPVSYIEEHGLKIVEDTGLLNDTLQKIPVSYTHLTLPTTP
;
A
#
# COMPACT_ATOMS: atom_id res chain seq x y z
N THR A 1 9.22 -26.65 20.61
CA THR A 1 8.87 -26.84 22.03
C THR A 1 7.40 -26.50 22.26
N GLU A 2 6.70 -27.30 23.05
CA GLU A 2 5.36 -27.01 23.56
C GLU A 2 5.48 -26.55 25.02
N MET A 3 4.96 -25.33 25.33
CA MET A 3 4.98 -24.83 26.69
C MET A 3 3.62 -25.00 27.36
N LYS A 4 3.61 -25.61 28.56
CA LYS A 4 2.42 -25.80 29.39
C LYS A 4 2.46 -24.97 30.67
N ASN A 5 1.30 -24.82 31.31
CA ASN A 5 1.14 -24.10 32.58
C ASN A 5 1.34 -22.57 32.45
N LEU A 6 0.79 -21.99 31.38
CA LEU A 6 0.82 -20.55 31.13
C LEU A 6 -0.53 -19.93 31.48
N ASN A 7 -0.61 -19.25 32.62
CA ASN A 7 -1.88 -18.79 33.19
C ASN A 7 -2.12 -17.29 33.02
N SER A 8 -1.22 -16.56 32.38
CA SER A 8 -1.39 -15.12 32.09
C SER A 8 -0.59 -14.70 30.87
N PHE A 9 -0.98 -13.60 30.21
CA PHE A 9 -0.21 -13.01 29.13
C PHE A 9 1.24 -12.68 29.52
N LYS A 10 1.44 -12.23 30.79
CA LYS A 10 2.77 -11.95 31.31
C LYS A 10 3.60 -13.23 31.46
N ALA A 11 3.01 -14.33 31.91
CA ALA A 11 3.67 -15.62 31.97
C ALA A 11 4.03 -16.15 30.59
N ILE A 12 3.16 -15.95 29.59
CA ILE A 12 3.43 -16.33 28.20
C ILE A 12 4.65 -15.57 27.66
N ALA A 13 4.71 -14.25 27.84
CA ALA A 13 5.83 -13.44 27.37
C ALA A 13 7.17 -13.88 28.01
N ARG A 14 7.20 -14.12 29.33
CA ARG A 14 8.40 -14.60 30.05
C ARG A 14 8.80 -16.01 29.62
N ALA A 15 7.84 -16.88 29.41
CA ALA A 15 8.11 -18.25 28.96
C ALA A 15 8.68 -18.29 27.54
N ILE A 16 8.22 -17.43 26.63
CA ILE A 16 8.77 -17.32 25.28
C ILE A 16 10.23 -16.83 25.35
N GLU A 17 10.50 -15.79 26.13
CA GLU A 17 11.84 -15.24 26.27
C GLU A 17 12.79 -16.24 26.92
N GLY A 18 12.40 -16.89 28.01
CA GLY A 18 13.22 -17.90 28.67
C GLY A 18 13.48 -19.12 27.79
N GLU A 19 12.52 -19.54 26.97
CA GLU A 19 12.74 -20.63 26.02
C GLU A 19 13.66 -20.20 24.85
N ARG A 20 13.54 -18.96 24.39
CA ARG A 20 14.46 -18.41 23.39
C ARG A 20 15.91 -18.42 23.89
N GLU A 21 16.14 -17.93 25.10
CA GLU A 21 17.49 -17.95 25.73
C GLU A 21 18.02 -19.33 25.86
N ARG A 22 17.23 -20.27 26.41
CA ARG A 22 17.63 -21.68 26.55
C ARG A 22 18.03 -22.32 25.21
N GLN A 23 17.27 -22.02 24.13
CA GLN A 23 17.61 -22.60 22.83
C GLN A 23 18.87 -21.98 22.23
N ILE A 24 19.14 -20.71 22.47
CA ILE A 24 20.38 -20.04 22.07
C ILE A 24 21.56 -20.70 22.78
N GLU A 25 21.50 -20.87 24.11
CA GLU A 25 22.53 -21.54 24.90
C GLU A 25 22.83 -22.95 24.37
N LEU A 26 21.79 -23.74 24.09
CA LEU A 26 21.96 -25.07 23.52
C LEU A 26 22.71 -25.06 22.18
N ILE A 27 22.37 -24.11 21.31
CA ILE A 27 23.01 -23.99 19.99
C ILE A 27 24.48 -23.53 20.15
N GLU A 28 24.74 -22.57 21.04
CA GLU A 28 26.09 -22.08 21.32
C GLU A 28 26.99 -23.16 21.92
N GLU A 29 26.41 -24.08 22.71
CA GLU A 29 27.11 -25.28 23.23
C GLU A 29 27.25 -26.40 22.18
N GLY A 30 26.81 -26.19 20.95
CA GLY A 30 26.86 -27.18 19.87
C GLY A 30 25.86 -28.33 20.02
N ARG A 31 24.84 -28.15 20.86
CA ARG A 31 23.76 -29.14 21.09
C ARG A 31 22.56 -28.85 20.17
N ALA A 32 21.88 -29.91 19.78
CA ALA A 32 20.65 -29.77 19.00
C ALA A 32 19.45 -29.43 19.89
N VAL A 33 18.54 -28.60 19.38
CA VAL A 33 17.24 -28.33 20.02
C VAL A 33 16.31 -29.51 19.76
N VAL A 34 15.97 -30.25 20.81
CA VAL A 34 15.06 -31.40 20.73
C VAL A 34 13.60 -30.93 20.86
N GLN A 35 12.70 -31.57 20.11
CA GLN A 35 11.25 -31.30 20.21
C GLN A 35 10.71 -31.95 21.49
N GLU A 36 10.33 -31.14 22.47
CA GLU A 36 9.86 -31.58 23.77
C GLU A 36 8.67 -30.72 24.29
N THR A 37 7.92 -31.31 25.22
CA THR A 37 6.92 -30.57 26.03
C THR A 37 7.61 -30.16 27.32
N ARG A 38 7.51 -28.85 27.62
CA ARG A 38 8.08 -28.25 28.85
C ARG A 38 6.97 -27.58 29.67
N ARG A 39 7.15 -27.57 30.98
CA ARG A 39 6.26 -26.88 31.91
C ARG A 39 6.95 -25.61 32.43
N TRP A 40 6.26 -24.50 32.33
CA TRP A 40 6.69 -23.24 32.88
C TRP A 40 6.43 -23.18 34.39
N ASP A 41 7.38 -22.71 35.15
CA ASP A 41 7.28 -22.36 36.57
C ASP A 41 7.43 -20.84 36.70
N ASP A 42 6.30 -20.17 36.95
CA ASP A 42 6.25 -18.70 36.98
C ASP A 42 7.00 -18.11 38.19
N ASN A 43 7.15 -18.88 39.27
CA ASN A 43 7.88 -18.45 40.45
C ASN A 43 9.40 -18.56 40.28
N LYS A 44 9.84 -19.56 39.54
CA LYS A 44 11.26 -19.79 39.26
C LYS A 44 11.73 -19.14 37.97
N GLU A 45 10.81 -18.59 37.20
CA GLU A 45 11.01 -18.02 35.85
C GLU A 45 11.83 -18.98 34.95
N SER A 46 11.54 -20.28 35.04
CA SER A 46 12.22 -21.32 34.30
C SER A 46 11.29 -22.40 33.81
N SER A 47 11.73 -23.15 32.79
CA SER A 47 10.99 -24.29 32.27
C SER A 47 11.72 -25.60 32.53
N HIS A 48 10.99 -26.68 32.74
CA HIS A 48 11.54 -28.01 32.84
C HIS A 48 10.88 -28.98 31.88
N ALA A 49 11.66 -29.91 31.32
CA ALA A 49 11.14 -30.90 30.39
C ALA A 49 10.17 -31.83 31.09
N MET A 50 9.04 -32.10 30.46
CA MET A 50 8.04 -33.06 30.94
C MET A 50 8.10 -34.36 30.13
N ARG A 51 8.17 -34.26 28.82
CA ARG A 51 8.16 -35.39 27.88
C ARG A 51 8.90 -35.00 26.62
N SER A 52 9.74 -35.85 26.09
CA SER A 52 10.29 -35.68 24.76
C SER A 52 9.27 -36.18 23.73
N LYS A 53 9.13 -35.47 22.61
CA LYS A 53 8.29 -35.91 21.47
C LYS A 53 9.09 -36.79 20.48
N GLU A 54 10.16 -37.43 20.95
CA GLU A 54 10.97 -38.35 20.12
C GLU A 54 10.14 -39.54 19.61
N ASP A 55 9.08 -39.89 20.31
CA ASP A 55 8.15 -40.95 19.93
C ASP A 55 6.95 -40.41 19.11
N ALA A 56 7.20 -39.57 18.08
CA ALA A 56 6.18 -39.24 17.07
C ALA A 56 5.58 -40.50 16.39
N LYS A 57 6.29 -41.63 16.51
CA LYS A 57 5.82 -42.96 16.11
C LYS A 57 4.59 -43.44 16.89
N ASP A 58 4.33 -42.87 18.06
CA ASP A 58 3.20 -43.26 18.91
C ASP A 58 1.86 -42.62 18.48
N TYR A 59 1.87 -41.60 17.57
CA TYR A 59 0.66 -41.01 17.05
C TYR A 59 -0.04 -41.86 15.99
N ARG A 60 0.57 -42.92 15.50
CA ARG A 60 -0.01 -43.89 14.55
C ARG A 60 -0.67 -43.20 13.36
N TYR A 61 0.04 -42.24 12.72
CA TYR A 61 -0.43 -41.64 11.51
C TYR A 61 -0.66 -42.70 10.42
N PHE A 62 -1.87 -42.87 10.01
CA PHE A 62 -2.28 -43.69 8.87
C PHE A 62 -3.34 -42.93 8.08
N PRO A 63 -3.46 -43.17 6.78
CA PRO A 63 -4.51 -42.56 5.97
C PRO A 63 -5.88 -42.86 6.56
N ASP A 64 -6.75 -41.86 6.59
CA ASP A 64 -8.15 -42.03 6.96
C ASP A 64 -8.82 -42.91 5.90
N PRO A 65 -9.47 -44.03 6.27
CA PRO A 65 -10.10 -44.95 5.33
C PRO A 65 -11.24 -44.30 4.53
N ASP A 66 -11.84 -43.23 5.06
CA ASP A 66 -12.94 -42.50 4.40
C ASP A 66 -12.42 -41.43 3.43
N LEU A 67 -11.12 -41.13 3.42
CA LEU A 67 -10.50 -40.15 2.53
C LEU A 67 -9.70 -40.85 1.42
N PRO A 68 -10.17 -40.82 0.18
CA PRO A 68 -9.41 -41.37 -0.94
C PRO A 68 -8.13 -40.56 -1.20
N PRO A 69 -7.08 -41.19 -1.71
CA PRO A 69 -5.86 -40.49 -2.09
C PRO A 69 -6.16 -39.39 -3.13
N ILE A 70 -5.67 -38.18 -2.87
CA ILE A 70 -5.77 -37.08 -3.80
C ILE A 70 -4.48 -37.04 -4.62
N HIS A 71 -4.60 -37.21 -5.94
CA HIS A 71 -3.51 -37.10 -6.87
C HIS A 71 -3.49 -35.69 -7.50
N ILE A 72 -2.49 -34.92 -7.16
CA ILE A 72 -2.23 -33.61 -7.75
C ILE A 72 -1.15 -33.82 -8.83
N SER A 73 -1.50 -33.57 -10.09
CA SER A 73 -0.56 -33.69 -11.18
C SER A 73 0.37 -32.48 -11.26
N ASP A 74 1.60 -32.71 -11.73
CA ASP A 74 2.56 -31.62 -11.98
C ASP A 74 2.00 -30.59 -12.98
N ALA A 75 1.25 -31.06 -13.96
CA ALA A 75 0.59 -30.19 -14.93
C ALA A 75 -0.41 -29.22 -14.27
N TRP A 76 -1.19 -29.70 -13.30
CA TRP A 76 -2.12 -28.84 -12.55
C TRP A 76 -1.39 -27.85 -11.64
N ILE A 77 -0.27 -28.27 -11.03
CA ILE A 77 0.57 -27.37 -10.26
C ILE A 77 1.13 -26.26 -11.12
N GLU A 78 1.59 -26.58 -12.33
CA GLU A 78 2.16 -25.59 -13.25
C GLU A 78 1.09 -24.63 -13.80
N GLU A 79 -0.09 -25.13 -14.13
CA GLU A 79 -1.24 -24.28 -14.51
C GLU A 79 -1.60 -23.27 -13.42
N LEU A 80 -1.64 -23.72 -12.15
CA LEU A 80 -1.89 -22.83 -11.03
C LEU A 80 -0.77 -21.81 -10.84
N ARG A 81 0.48 -22.22 -11.03
CA ARG A 81 1.65 -21.35 -10.93
C ARG A 81 1.64 -20.27 -12.02
N GLU A 82 1.31 -20.63 -13.25
CA GLU A 82 1.16 -19.68 -14.37
C GLU A 82 -0.02 -18.72 -14.18
N SER A 83 -1.10 -19.19 -13.57
CA SER A 83 -2.29 -18.37 -13.30
C SER A 83 -2.17 -17.49 -12.06
N GLN A 84 -1.12 -17.69 -11.25
CA GLN A 84 -0.93 -16.94 -10.01
C GLN A 84 -0.65 -15.47 -10.32
N PRO A 85 -1.44 -14.53 -9.77
CA PRO A 85 -1.16 -13.11 -9.92
C PRO A 85 0.13 -12.73 -9.16
N GLU A 86 0.78 -11.68 -9.62
CA GLU A 86 1.93 -11.09 -8.95
C GLU A 86 1.64 -10.85 -7.47
N LEU A 87 2.51 -11.33 -6.60
CA LEU A 87 2.39 -11.19 -5.16
C LEU A 87 2.74 -9.77 -4.70
N ARG A 88 2.30 -9.43 -3.49
CA ARG A 88 2.49 -8.08 -2.92
C ARG A 88 3.97 -7.68 -2.88
N GLU A 89 4.83 -8.55 -2.40
CA GLU A 89 6.27 -8.29 -2.26
C GLU A 89 6.94 -8.05 -3.62
N GLU A 90 6.61 -8.86 -4.62
CA GLU A 90 7.10 -8.71 -5.99
C GLU A 90 6.62 -7.39 -6.59
N LYS A 91 5.35 -7.06 -6.39
CA LYS A 91 4.74 -5.81 -6.83
C LYS A 91 5.39 -4.58 -6.19
N GLN A 92 5.72 -4.64 -4.89
CA GLN A 92 6.45 -3.56 -4.22
C GLN A 92 7.84 -3.34 -4.82
N LEU A 93 8.57 -4.41 -5.08
CA LEU A 93 9.89 -4.34 -5.73
C LEU A 93 9.78 -3.78 -7.15
N ARG A 94 8.77 -4.19 -7.90
CA ARG A 94 8.50 -3.67 -9.24
C ARG A 94 8.16 -2.18 -9.21
N TYR A 95 7.32 -1.71 -8.28
CA TYR A 95 7.00 -0.29 -8.15
C TYR A 95 8.24 0.56 -7.82
N GLN A 96 9.16 0.04 -7.02
CA GLN A 96 10.41 0.72 -6.72
C GLN A 96 11.36 0.74 -7.93
N SER A 97 11.48 -0.39 -8.66
CA SER A 97 12.43 -0.52 -9.77
C SER A 97 11.93 0.10 -11.09
N GLU A 98 10.65 -0.13 -11.46
CA GLU A 98 10.10 0.32 -12.74
C GLU A 98 9.48 1.73 -12.66
N TYR A 99 8.80 2.03 -11.54
CA TYR A 99 8.10 3.31 -11.37
C TYR A 99 8.93 4.32 -10.57
N ASP A 100 10.10 3.91 -10.05
CA ASP A 100 10.99 4.73 -9.23
C ASP A 100 10.24 5.39 -8.05
N LEU A 101 9.40 4.58 -7.38
CA LEU A 101 8.66 5.00 -6.20
C LEU A 101 9.44 4.71 -4.92
N PRO A 102 9.32 5.55 -3.89
CA PRO A 102 9.84 5.25 -2.57
C PRO A 102 9.23 3.95 -2.00
N ALA A 103 10.02 3.20 -1.22
CA ALA A 103 9.55 1.95 -0.60
C ALA A 103 8.28 2.14 0.26
N TYR A 104 8.16 3.30 0.91
CA TYR A 104 6.99 3.66 1.70
C TYR A 104 5.73 3.77 0.84
N ASP A 105 5.80 4.51 -0.28
CA ASP A 105 4.66 4.69 -1.19
C ASP A 105 4.28 3.36 -1.86
N ALA A 106 5.27 2.60 -2.32
CA ALA A 106 5.07 1.27 -2.86
C ALA A 106 4.38 0.34 -1.85
N GLY A 107 4.77 0.43 -0.58
CA GLY A 107 4.16 -0.34 0.52
C GLY A 107 2.67 -0.06 0.68
N ILE A 108 2.29 1.23 0.71
CA ILE A 108 0.90 1.66 0.87
C ILE A 108 0.06 1.33 -0.37
N LEU A 109 0.55 1.63 -1.58
CA LEU A 109 -0.17 1.38 -2.83
C LEU A 109 -0.42 -0.10 -3.10
N THR A 110 0.36 -1.00 -2.46
CA THR A 110 0.20 -2.45 -2.58
C THR A 110 -0.46 -3.10 -1.37
N GLU A 111 -0.93 -2.32 -0.39
CA GLU A 111 -1.61 -2.84 0.80
C GLU A 111 -2.92 -3.55 0.45
N SER A 112 -3.68 -2.99 -0.50
CA SER A 112 -4.88 -3.56 -1.06
C SER A 112 -4.68 -3.95 -2.53
N ARG A 113 -5.18 -5.13 -2.91
CA ARG A 113 -5.19 -5.56 -4.30
C ARG A 113 -6.01 -4.61 -5.17
N HIS A 114 -7.15 -4.18 -4.68
CA HIS A 114 -8.04 -3.26 -5.40
C HIS A 114 -7.34 -1.91 -5.66
N LEU A 115 -6.75 -1.32 -4.63
CA LEU A 115 -6.02 -0.06 -4.74
C LEU A 115 -4.85 -0.17 -5.72
N SER A 116 -4.08 -1.25 -5.66
CA SER A 116 -2.94 -1.46 -6.56
C SER A 116 -3.37 -1.58 -8.02
N MET A 117 -4.47 -2.31 -8.29
CA MET A 117 -5.02 -2.43 -9.64
C MET A 117 -5.53 -1.09 -10.19
N LEU A 118 -6.20 -0.30 -9.35
CA LEU A 118 -6.68 1.02 -9.72
C LEU A 118 -5.52 1.97 -10.02
N PHE A 119 -4.50 1.98 -9.16
CA PHE A 119 -3.28 2.75 -9.36
C PHE A 119 -2.55 2.38 -10.66
N GLU A 120 -2.35 1.10 -10.94
CA GLU A 120 -1.67 0.65 -12.17
C GLU A 120 -2.40 1.09 -13.44
N LYS A 121 -3.74 1.02 -13.42
CA LYS A 121 -4.54 1.51 -14.56
C LYS A 121 -4.33 3.01 -14.78
N VAL A 122 -4.45 3.82 -13.73
CA VAL A 122 -4.23 5.27 -13.81
C VAL A 122 -2.80 5.59 -14.24
N ALA A 123 -1.80 4.94 -13.65
CA ALA A 123 -0.38 5.13 -13.97
C ALA A 123 -0.08 4.82 -15.45
N LYS A 124 -0.68 3.75 -15.97
CA LYS A 124 -0.55 3.39 -17.39
C LYS A 124 -1.21 4.41 -18.32
N LEU A 125 -2.41 4.87 -17.98
CA LEU A 125 -3.19 5.81 -18.78
C LEU A 125 -2.56 7.20 -18.81
N CYS A 126 -2.09 7.72 -17.66
CA CYS A 126 -1.46 9.05 -17.61
C CYS A 126 0.01 9.03 -18.05
N GLY A 127 0.65 7.87 -18.19
CA GLY A 127 2.04 7.73 -18.60
C GLY A 127 3.07 8.23 -17.58
N SER A 128 2.64 8.55 -16.36
CA SER A 128 3.51 9.08 -15.29
C SER A 128 3.19 8.43 -13.94
N PRO A 129 3.79 7.27 -13.63
CA PRO A 129 3.53 6.56 -12.38
C PRO A 129 3.77 7.38 -11.12
N LYS A 130 4.82 8.23 -11.11
CA LYS A 130 5.12 9.12 -9.96
C LYS A 130 3.99 10.12 -9.69
N LYS A 131 3.41 10.69 -10.74
CA LYS A 131 2.31 11.64 -10.57
C LYS A 131 1.03 10.94 -10.14
N ALA A 132 0.74 9.78 -10.73
CA ALA A 132 -0.35 8.93 -10.27
C ALA A 132 -0.17 8.59 -8.78
N ALA A 133 1.01 8.16 -8.35
CA ALA A 133 1.30 7.87 -6.96
C ALA A 133 1.04 9.08 -6.04
N ASN A 134 1.49 10.28 -6.42
CA ASN A 134 1.22 11.50 -5.66
C ASN A 134 -0.28 11.79 -5.51
N TRP A 135 -1.08 11.56 -6.56
CA TRP A 135 -2.52 11.72 -6.50
C TRP A 135 -3.18 10.67 -5.60
N PHE A 136 -2.73 9.43 -5.67
CA PHE A 136 -3.23 8.38 -4.79
C PHE A 136 -2.90 8.65 -3.33
N MET A 137 -1.64 8.96 -3.03
CA MET A 137 -1.18 9.26 -1.67
C MET A 137 -1.80 10.53 -1.10
N GLY A 138 -1.95 11.58 -1.92
CA GLY A 138 -2.47 12.87 -1.49
C GLY A 138 -3.99 12.95 -1.48
N GLU A 139 -4.67 12.53 -2.55
CA GLU A 139 -6.10 12.80 -2.72
C GLU A 139 -6.98 11.57 -2.57
N VAL A 140 -6.64 10.43 -3.22
CA VAL A 140 -7.46 9.22 -3.15
C VAL A 140 -7.55 8.71 -1.70
N LEU A 141 -6.41 8.55 -1.03
CA LEU A 141 -6.38 8.08 0.35
C LEU A 141 -6.96 9.10 1.34
N ARG A 142 -6.77 10.40 1.09
CA ARG A 142 -7.39 11.45 1.89
C ARG A 142 -8.91 11.36 1.83
N LEU A 143 -9.48 11.33 0.63
CA LEU A 143 -10.94 11.25 0.44
C LEU A 143 -11.52 9.94 0.99
N THR A 144 -10.80 8.83 0.82
CA THR A 144 -11.19 7.54 1.39
C THR A 144 -11.29 7.62 2.91
N LYS A 145 -10.31 8.26 3.56
CA LYS A 145 -10.28 8.46 5.01
C LYS A 145 -11.36 9.44 5.47
N ASP A 146 -11.48 10.59 4.80
CA ASP A 146 -12.46 11.64 5.17
C ASP A 146 -13.89 11.13 5.10
N LYS A 147 -14.18 10.24 4.16
CA LYS A 147 -15.49 9.60 3.98
C LYS A 147 -15.67 8.30 4.76
N ALA A 148 -14.67 7.89 5.54
CA ALA A 148 -14.65 6.62 6.27
C ALA A 148 -15.01 5.41 5.37
N LEU A 149 -14.56 5.43 4.11
CA LEU A 149 -14.78 4.36 3.15
C LEU A 149 -13.74 3.25 3.35
N ASP A 150 -14.17 2.03 3.08
CA ASP A 150 -13.25 0.91 2.93
C ASP A 150 -12.49 1.07 1.60
N VAL A 151 -11.18 0.89 1.62
CA VAL A 151 -10.31 0.99 0.43
C VAL A 151 -10.77 0.07 -0.70
N GLU A 152 -11.32 -1.11 -0.35
CA GLU A 152 -11.86 -2.08 -1.31
C GLU A 152 -13.15 -1.58 -2.00
N LYS A 153 -13.78 -0.53 -1.48
CA LYS A 153 -15.00 0.07 -2.03
C LYS A 153 -14.75 1.36 -2.80
N VAL A 154 -13.52 1.82 -2.86
CA VAL A 154 -13.15 2.99 -3.68
C VAL A 154 -13.39 2.66 -5.14
N SER A 155 -14.26 3.41 -5.78
CA SER A 155 -14.62 3.19 -7.17
C SER A 155 -14.76 4.54 -7.87
N PHE A 156 -13.99 4.72 -8.90
CA PHE A 156 -14.10 5.81 -9.90
C PHE A 156 -13.47 5.31 -11.20
N THR A 157 -13.84 5.92 -12.30
CA THR A 157 -13.30 5.60 -13.62
C THR A 157 -11.82 6.02 -13.69
N PRO A 158 -10.86 5.08 -13.89
CA PRO A 158 -9.43 5.39 -13.91
C PRO A 158 -9.04 6.44 -14.96
N GLU A 159 -9.73 6.46 -16.08
CA GLU A 159 -9.58 7.42 -17.17
C GLU A 159 -9.79 8.85 -16.67
N HIS A 160 -10.82 9.08 -15.85
CA HIS A 160 -11.13 10.41 -15.30
C HIS A 160 -10.00 10.99 -14.47
N LEU A 161 -9.36 10.19 -13.62
CA LEU A 161 -8.19 10.66 -12.87
C LEU A 161 -6.98 10.84 -13.77
N ALA A 162 -6.78 9.95 -14.75
CA ALA A 162 -5.69 10.09 -15.71
C ALA A 162 -5.79 11.38 -16.54
N ASP A 163 -6.99 11.72 -17.00
CA ASP A 163 -7.26 12.95 -17.74
C ASP A 163 -6.98 14.19 -16.88
N LEU A 164 -7.41 14.20 -15.62
CA LEU A 164 -7.09 15.28 -14.69
C LEU A 164 -5.59 15.45 -14.49
N ILE A 165 -4.85 14.36 -14.33
CA ILE A 165 -3.40 14.40 -14.20
C ILE A 165 -2.77 15.01 -15.46
N GLN A 166 -3.21 14.59 -16.64
CA GLN A 166 -2.70 15.11 -17.91
C GLN A 166 -3.03 16.59 -18.12
N MET A 167 -4.24 17.03 -17.76
CA MET A 167 -4.65 18.43 -17.87
C MET A 167 -3.81 19.33 -16.94
N VAL A 168 -3.49 18.87 -15.75
CA VAL A 168 -2.59 19.59 -14.84
C VAL A 168 -1.18 19.68 -15.43
N GLU A 169 -0.68 18.60 -16.05
CA GLU A 169 0.63 18.60 -16.70
C GLU A 169 0.72 19.55 -17.87
N LYS A 170 -0.32 19.59 -18.69
CA LYS A 170 -0.43 20.51 -19.82
C LYS A 170 -0.71 21.96 -19.40
N LYS A 171 -0.86 22.21 -18.08
CA LYS A 171 -1.22 23.50 -17.51
C LYS A 171 -2.58 24.03 -18.00
N GLU A 172 -3.45 23.15 -18.45
CA GLU A 172 -4.82 23.49 -18.85
C GLU A 172 -5.71 23.80 -17.64
N VAL A 173 -5.41 23.17 -16.49
CA VAL A 173 -6.11 23.38 -15.22
C VAL A 173 -5.11 23.53 -14.09
N SER A 174 -5.40 24.40 -13.12
CA SER A 174 -4.56 24.53 -11.93
C SER A 174 -4.69 23.30 -11.03
N ALA A 175 -3.62 22.93 -10.33
CA ALA A 175 -3.64 21.80 -9.39
C ALA A 175 -4.75 21.94 -8.33
N GLN A 176 -5.05 23.15 -7.89
CA GLN A 176 -6.12 23.41 -6.91
C GLN A 176 -7.50 23.12 -7.47
N ASN A 177 -7.78 23.56 -8.72
CA ASN A 177 -9.05 23.28 -9.38
C ASN A 177 -9.19 21.79 -9.69
N ALA A 178 -8.13 21.15 -10.18
CA ALA A 178 -8.14 19.72 -10.46
C ALA A 178 -8.46 18.88 -9.22
N LYS A 179 -7.94 19.24 -8.04
CA LYS A 179 -8.29 18.56 -6.78
C LYS A 179 -9.78 18.70 -6.45
N LYS A 180 -10.37 19.88 -6.62
CA LYS A 180 -11.81 20.10 -6.41
C LYS A 180 -12.67 19.31 -7.40
N VAL A 181 -12.25 19.23 -8.66
CA VAL A 181 -12.92 18.42 -9.67
C VAL A 181 -12.80 16.94 -9.32
N PHE A 182 -11.64 16.50 -8.85
CA PHE A 182 -11.45 15.11 -8.43
C PHE A 182 -12.33 14.73 -7.24
N GLU A 183 -12.62 15.63 -6.31
CA GLU A 183 -13.60 15.37 -5.25
C GLU A 183 -14.98 15.01 -5.82
N LYS A 184 -15.39 15.66 -6.91
CA LYS A 184 -16.63 15.34 -7.63
C LYS A 184 -16.53 14.02 -8.40
N VAL A 185 -15.42 13.78 -9.07
CA VAL A 185 -15.14 12.47 -9.72
C VAL A 185 -15.20 11.34 -8.70
N PHE A 186 -14.62 11.52 -7.53
CA PHE A 186 -14.61 10.52 -6.46
C PHE A 186 -16.00 10.26 -5.88
N GLU A 187 -16.88 11.24 -5.85
CA GLU A 187 -18.24 11.13 -5.30
C GLU A 187 -19.25 10.59 -6.31
N GLU A 188 -19.21 11.06 -7.53
CA GLU A 188 -20.27 10.90 -8.52
C GLU A 188 -19.78 10.30 -9.84
N ASP A 189 -18.46 10.02 -9.94
CA ASP A 189 -17.77 9.51 -11.14
C ASP A 189 -18.09 10.32 -12.42
N ILE A 190 -18.15 11.64 -12.28
CA ILE A 190 -18.42 12.56 -13.41
C ILE A 190 -17.25 12.62 -14.37
N ASP A 191 -17.52 12.95 -15.65
CA ASP A 191 -16.47 13.26 -16.63
C ASP A 191 -15.79 14.59 -16.30
N PRO A 192 -14.50 14.59 -15.92
CA PRO A 192 -13.79 15.79 -15.50
C PRO A 192 -13.61 16.80 -16.63
N VAL A 193 -13.50 16.35 -17.88
CA VAL A 193 -13.27 17.22 -19.04
C VAL A 193 -14.50 18.09 -19.26
N SER A 194 -15.67 17.47 -19.34
CA SER A 194 -16.95 18.19 -19.49
C SER A 194 -17.22 19.12 -18.33
N TYR A 195 -16.96 18.66 -17.09
CA TYR A 195 -17.16 19.47 -15.90
C TYR A 195 -16.28 20.74 -15.88
N ILE A 196 -15.00 20.60 -16.27
CA ILE A 196 -14.05 21.72 -16.34
C ILE A 196 -14.48 22.73 -17.40
N GLU A 197 -15.00 22.27 -18.55
CA GLU A 197 -15.49 23.14 -19.62
C GLU A 197 -16.76 23.91 -19.21
N GLU A 198 -17.73 23.22 -18.65
CA GLU A 198 -18.99 23.83 -18.20
C GLU A 198 -18.79 24.89 -17.12
N HIS A 199 -17.80 24.66 -16.21
CA HIS A 199 -17.54 25.57 -15.09
C HIS A 199 -16.44 26.60 -15.37
N GLY A 200 -15.87 26.62 -16.57
CA GLY A 200 -14.82 27.57 -16.96
C GLY A 200 -13.59 27.52 -16.11
N LEU A 201 -13.15 26.30 -15.70
CA LEU A 201 -12.02 26.10 -14.80
C LEU A 201 -10.69 25.98 -15.54
N LYS A 202 -10.68 26.07 -16.87
CA LYS A 202 -9.46 26.11 -17.68
C LYS A 202 -8.65 27.38 -17.37
N ILE A 203 -7.34 27.26 -17.39
CA ILE A 203 -6.43 28.40 -17.28
C ILE A 203 -6.52 29.16 -18.61
N VAL A 204 -6.99 30.41 -18.54
CA VAL A 204 -6.97 31.30 -19.70
C VAL A 204 -5.62 32.01 -19.72
N GLU A 205 -4.74 31.61 -20.61
CA GLU A 205 -3.51 32.39 -20.90
C GLU A 205 -3.87 33.60 -21.78
N ASP A 206 -4.56 34.58 -21.20
CA ASP A 206 -4.78 35.85 -21.89
C ASP A 206 -3.62 36.81 -21.57
N THR A 207 -2.51 36.60 -22.29
CA THR A 207 -1.33 37.48 -22.24
C THR A 207 -1.66 38.91 -22.70
N GLY A 208 -2.72 39.12 -23.51
CA GLY A 208 -3.19 40.42 -23.95
C GLY A 208 -3.82 41.19 -22.81
N LEU A 209 -4.74 40.60 -22.09
CA LEU A 209 -5.43 41.21 -20.95
C LEU A 209 -4.49 41.52 -19.78
N LEU A 210 -3.49 40.67 -19.58
CA LEU A 210 -2.46 40.85 -18.55
C LEU A 210 -1.53 42.03 -18.90
N ASN A 211 -1.07 42.12 -20.14
CA ASN A 211 -0.28 43.24 -20.63
C ASN A 211 -1.09 44.58 -20.63
N ASP A 212 -2.33 44.57 -21.04
CA ASP A 212 -3.20 45.75 -20.97
C ASP A 212 -3.47 46.23 -19.55
N THR A 213 -3.61 45.28 -18.62
CA THR A 213 -3.80 45.59 -17.20
C THR A 213 -2.53 46.13 -16.59
N LEU A 214 -1.38 45.50 -16.89
CA LEU A 214 -0.05 45.95 -16.44
C LEU A 214 0.30 47.36 -17.00
N GLN A 215 -0.10 47.68 -18.22
CA GLN A 215 0.09 49.02 -18.80
C GLN A 215 -0.83 50.06 -18.16
N LYS A 216 -2.03 49.72 -17.74
CA LYS A 216 -2.96 50.64 -17.06
C LYS A 216 -2.59 50.95 -15.62
N ILE A 217 -1.93 50.01 -14.91
CA ILE A 217 -1.51 50.20 -13.51
C ILE A 217 -0.56 51.39 -13.33
N PRO A 218 0.54 51.55 -14.13
CA PRO A 218 1.43 52.71 -13.99
C PRO A 218 0.71 54.03 -14.27
N VAL A 219 -0.28 54.06 -15.16
CA VAL A 219 -1.05 55.28 -15.49
C VAL A 219 -1.98 55.68 -14.34
N SER A 220 -2.55 54.71 -13.64
CA SER A 220 -3.45 54.94 -12.49
C SER A 220 -2.71 55.18 -11.18
N TYR A 221 -1.47 54.71 -11.05
CA TYR A 221 -0.65 54.74 -9.83
C TYR A 221 0.75 55.32 -10.16
N THR A 222 0.84 56.59 -10.46
CA THR A 222 2.07 57.31 -10.85
C THR A 222 3.20 57.22 -9.79
N HIS A 223 2.90 56.85 -8.58
CA HIS A 223 3.87 56.62 -7.49
C HIS A 223 4.56 55.24 -7.51
N LEU A 224 4.15 54.33 -8.40
CA LEU A 224 4.69 52.98 -8.56
C LEU A 224 5.64 52.86 -9.76
N THR A 225 6.15 53.97 -10.30
CA THR A 225 7.21 53.91 -11.32
C THR A 225 8.45 53.27 -10.74
N LEU A 226 8.85 52.13 -11.34
CA LEU A 226 10.11 51.47 -11.01
C LEU A 226 11.28 52.49 -11.17
N PRO A 227 12.23 52.55 -10.21
CA PRO A 227 13.41 53.35 -10.40
C PRO A 227 14.18 52.83 -11.61
N THR A 228 14.24 53.61 -12.65
CA THR A 228 15.19 53.38 -13.76
C THR A 228 16.57 53.64 -13.20
N THR A 229 17.29 52.57 -12.94
CA THR A 229 18.74 52.66 -12.69
C THR A 229 19.45 53.09 -13.98
N PRO A 230 20.34 54.06 -13.91
CA PRO A 230 21.13 54.52 -15.05
C PRO A 230 22.12 53.44 -15.52
#